data_1001c848fd22edaab80d614d07799590
#
_entry.id   1001c848fd22edaab80d614d07799590
#
_cell.length_a   1.000
_cell.length_b   1.000
_cell.length_c   1.000
_cell.angle_alpha   90.00
_cell.angle_beta   90.00
_cell.angle_gamma   90.00
#
_symmetry.space_group_name_H-M   'P 1'
#
loop_
_entity.id
_entity.type
_entity.pdbx_description
1 polymer ?
#
loop_
_entity_poly.entity_id
_entity_poly.type
_entity_poly.pdbx_seq_one_letter_code
_entity_poly.pdbx_strand_id
1 'polypeptide(L)'
;EDDLSVTKNQIEAIKEWLKTKKSKTEIAYRPARVLLQDYTGIPAVADLAAMREAVKEKNKDPNTINPLSSVDLVIDHSVQVDKFASANSLKENVDIEFNRNSERYSFLKWGQQAFNNFRIVPPGTGICHQVNLEYLSKVVWSEKYKDEDYIFPDTLVGTDSHTTMVNGLSVLGWGVGGIEAEAGMLGQPISMLIPEVIGFELTNKLPEGTTATD
;
A
#
# COMPACT_ATOMS: atom_id res chain seq x y z
N GLU A 1 -5.69 -10.47 -19.60
CA GLU A 1 -5.62 -11.93 -19.76
C GLU A 1 -4.25 -12.30 -20.30
N ASP A 2 -3.52 -13.15 -19.57
CA ASP A 2 -2.17 -13.60 -19.94
C ASP A 2 -2.12 -15.14 -20.11
N ASP A 3 -3.26 -15.81 -19.94
CA ASP A 3 -3.45 -17.29 -19.98
C ASP A 3 -2.53 -18.08 -19.02
N LEU A 4 -1.79 -17.38 -18.16
CA LEU A 4 -0.91 -17.95 -17.14
C LEU A 4 -1.46 -17.72 -15.75
N SER A 5 -1.55 -16.45 -15.36
CA SER A 5 -2.05 -16.06 -14.03
C SER A 5 -3.50 -15.57 -14.09
N VAL A 6 -3.90 -14.92 -15.19
CA VAL A 6 -5.28 -14.44 -15.40
C VAL A 6 -5.93 -15.21 -16.55
N THR A 7 -6.81 -16.13 -16.20
CA THR A 7 -7.49 -17.00 -17.15
C THR A 7 -8.85 -16.47 -17.59
N LYS A 8 -9.35 -16.93 -18.73
CA LYS A 8 -10.68 -16.60 -19.21
C LYS A 8 -11.78 -16.95 -18.21
N ASN A 9 -11.63 -18.07 -17.49
CA ASN A 9 -12.61 -18.48 -16.47
C ASN A 9 -12.73 -17.49 -15.32
N GLN A 10 -11.63 -16.89 -14.90
CA GLN A 10 -11.64 -15.86 -13.86
C GLN A 10 -12.34 -14.59 -14.35
N ILE A 11 -12.15 -14.20 -15.61
CA ILE A 11 -12.84 -13.05 -16.20
C ILE A 11 -14.35 -13.31 -16.31
N GLU A 12 -14.76 -14.50 -16.75
CA GLU A 12 -16.17 -14.86 -16.79
C GLU A 12 -16.80 -14.92 -15.38
N ALA A 13 -16.05 -15.38 -14.37
CA ALA A 13 -16.50 -15.35 -12.98
C ALA A 13 -16.76 -13.92 -12.48
N ILE A 14 -15.92 -12.94 -12.86
CA ILE A 14 -16.13 -11.53 -12.53
C ILE A 14 -17.38 -11.00 -13.24
N LYS A 15 -17.63 -11.35 -14.49
CA LYS A 15 -18.86 -10.95 -15.21
C LYS A 15 -20.11 -11.51 -14.55
N GLU A 16 -20.08 -12.76 -14.12
CA GLU A 16 -21.20 -13.37 -13.41
C GLU A 16 -21.41 -12.73 -12.04
N TRP A 17 -20.33 -12.42 -11.33
CA TRP A 17 -20.36 -11.72 -10.06
C TRP A 17 -21.03 -10.34 -10.16
N LEU A 18 -20.88 -9.61 -11.26
CA LEU A 18 -21.56 -8.33 -11.45
C LEU A 18 -23.09 -8.47 -11.34
N LYS A 19 -23.64 -9.65 -11.69
CA LYS A 19 -25.08 -9.95 -11.61
C LYS A 19 -25.46 -10.50 -10.24
N THR A 20 -24.73 -11.48 -9.76
CA THR A 20 -25.05 -12.26 -8.56
C THR A 20 -24.57 -11.61 -7.26
N LYS A 21 -23.58 -10.72 -7.35
CA LYS A 21 -22.87 -10.07 -6.22
C LYS A 21 -22.16 -11.04 -5.29
N LYS A 22 -22.04 -12.30 -5.68
CA LYS A 22 -21.42 -13.38 -4.91
C LYS A 22 -20.58 -14.26 -5.84
N SER A 23 -19.46 -14.76 -5.34
CA SER A 23 -18.63 -15.72 -6.05
C SER A 23 -17.93 -16.67 -5.06
N LYS A 24 -17.63 -17.87 -5.54
CA LYS A 24 -16.75 -18.82 -4.85
C LYS A 24 -15.47 -19.07 -5.64
N THR A 25 -15.23 -18.24 -6.67
CA THR A 25 -14.07 -18.37 -7.55
C THR A 25 -12.93 -17.52 -7.02
N GLU A 26 -11.76 -18.12 -6.94
CA GLU A 26 -10.51 -17.40 -6.68
C GLU A 26 -10.00 -16.76 -7.96
N ILE A 27 -9.44 -15.57 -7.81
CA ILE A 27 -8.82 -14.82 -8.89
C ILE A 27 -7.38 -14.47 -8.54
N ALA A 28 -6.57 -14.33 -9.58
CA ALA A 28 -5.23 -13.77 -9.48
C ALA A 28 -5.32 -12.24 -9.45
N TYR A 29 -5.21 -11.66 -8.25
CA TYR A 29 -5.37 -10.23 -8.02
C TYR A 29 -4.02 -9.53 -8.02
N ARG A 30 -3.92 -8.42 -8.74
CA ARG A 30 -2.78 -7.50 -8.69
C ARG A 30 -3.28 -6.14 -8.23
N PRO A 31 -2.83 -5.63 -7.08
CA PRO A 31 -3.23 -4.31 -6.59
C PRO A 31 -2.62 -3.21 -7.44
N ALA A 32 -3.32 -2.08 -7.56
CA ALA A 32 -2.78 -0.88 -8.19
C ALA A 32 -1.59 -0.31 -7.43
N ARG A 33 -1.57 -0.47 -6.10
CA ARG A 33 -0.49 0.00 -5.23
C ARG A 33 -0.34 -0.84 -3.98
N VAL A 34 0.80 -0.67 -3.32
CA VAL A 34 1.12 -1.30 -2.02
C VAL A 34 1.35 -0.21 -0.98
N LEU A 35 0.74 -0.36 0.18
CA LEU A 35 0.90 0.54 1.31
C LEU A 35 1.66 -0.16 2.43
N LEU A 36 2.78 0.39 2.83
CA LEU A 36 3.64 -0.14 3.87
C LEU A 36 3.66 0.81 5.06
N GLN A 37 3.56 0.28 6.25
CA GLN A 37 4.00 0.97 7.46
C GLN A 37 5.49 0.67 7.70
N ASP A 38 6.14 1.44 8.56
CA ASP A 38 7.59 1.39 8.69
C ASP A 38 8.15 0.10 9.30
N TYR A 39 7.46 -0.58 10.20
CA TYR A 39 7.96 -1.84 10.79
C TYR A 39 8.08 -2.98 9.78
N THR A 40 7.19 -3.03 8.81
CA THR A 40 7.19 -4.06 7.75
C THR A 40 7.81 -3.57 6.46
N GLY A 41 7.70 -2.28 6.17
CA GLY A 41 8.21 -1.69 4.94
C GLY A 41 9.72 -1.56 4.90
N ILE A 42 10.38 -1.27 6.02
CA ILE A 42 11.85 -1.18 6.07
C ILE A 42 12.50 -2.54 5.77
N PRO A 43 12.07 -3.67 6.36
CA PRO A 43 12.54 -4.99 5.96
C PRO A 43 12.34 -5.27 4.47
N ALA A 44 11.17 -4.97 3.90
CA ALA A 44 10.91 -5.17 2.48
C ALA A 44 11.88 -4.38 1.58
N VAL A 45 12.22 -3.14 1.94
CA VAL A 45 13.24 -2.36 1.22
C VAL A 45 14.63 -2.99 1.37
N ALA A 46 14.96 -3.56 2.54
CA ALA A 46 16.21 -4.26 2.75
C ALA A 46 16.30 -5.53 1.88
N ASP A 47 15.21 -6.27 1.73
CA ASP A 47 15.14 -7.45 0.87
C ASP A 47 15.30 -7.07 -0.61
N LEU A 48 14.68 -6.01 -1.07
CA LEU A 48 14.90 -5.48 -2.42
C LEU A 48 16.36 -5.06 -2.65
N ALA A 49 17.02 -4.48 -1.64
CA ALA A 49 18.43 -4.13 -1.70
C ALA A 49 19.32 -5.38 -1.80
N ALA A 50 19.04 -6.42 -0.99
CA ALA A 50 19.72 -7.70 -1.03
C ALA A 50 19.55 -8.42 -2.39
N MET A 51 18.34 -8.36 -2.96
CA MET A 51 18.07 -8.88 -4.30
C MET A 51 18.93 -8.18 -5.36
N ARG A 52 19.08 -6.86 -5.28
CA ARG A 52 19.99 -6.10 -6.19
C ARG A 52 21.43 -6.55 -6.07
N GLU A 53 21.91 -6.76 -4.85
CA GLU A 53 23.25 -7.25 -4.61
C GLU A 53 23.45 -8.64 -5.22
N ALA A 54 22.54 -9.57 -4.99
CA ALA A 54 22.57 -10.90 -5.56
C ALA A 54 22.53 -10.91 -7.10
N VAL A 55 21.81 -10.00 -7.72
CA VAL A 55 21.79 -9.82 -9.17
C VAL A 55 23.12 -9.30 -9.69
N LYS A 56 23.71 -8.34 -8.97
CA LYS A 56 25.03 -7.77 -9.29
C LYS A 56 26.16 -8.81 -9.19
N GLU A 57 26.14 -9.67 -8.18
CA GLU A 57 27.09 -10.77 -8.03
C GLU A 57 27.04 -11.74 -9.22
N LYS A 58 25.90 -11.88 -9.87
CA LYS A 58 25.72 -12.67 -11.09
C LYS A 58 26.06 -11.89 -12.37
N ASN A 59 26.72 -10.74 -12.27
CA ASN A 59 27.07 -9.86 -13.38
C ASN A 59 25.86 -9.44 -14.25
N LYS A 60 24.69 -9.26 -13.62
CA LYS A 60 23.46 -8.75 -14.25
C LYS A 60 23.17 -7.34 -13.75
N ASP A 61 22.29 -6.63 -14.44
CA ASP A 61 21.88 -5.27 -14.06
C ASP A 61 20.99 -5.29 -12.81
N PRO A 62 21.47 -4.73 -11.67
CA PRO A 62 20.70 -4.67 -10.43
C PRO A 62 19.43 -3.79 -10.56
N ASN A 63 19.38 -2.87 -11.53
CA ASN A 63 18.22 -2.01 -11.74
C ASN A 63 16.99 -2.76 -12.26
N THR A 64 17.14 -4.02 -12.65
CA THR A 64 16.00 -4.90 -12.96
C THR A 64 15.13 -5.21 -11.75
N ILE A 65 15.68 -5.07 -10.54
CA ILE A 65 14.93 -5.21 -9.29
C ILE A 65 14.33 -3.85 -8.91
N ASN A 66 13.05 -3.72 -9.15
CA ASN A 66 12.24 -2.55 -8.80
C ASN A 66 10.81 -2.98 -8.46
N PRO A 67 10.10 -2.23 -7.61
CA PRO A 67 8.66 -2.40 -7.50
C PRO A 67 7.98 -2.17 -8.86
N LEU A 68 7.13 -3.11 -9.26
CA LEU A 68 6.32 -3.03 -10.47
C LEU A 68 5.02 -2.26 -10.25
N SER A 69 4.54 -2.22 -9.01
CA SER A 69 3.41 -1.39 -8.59
C SER A 69 3.90 -0.17 -7.82
N SER A 70 3.09 0.87 -7.72
CA SER A 70 3.38 2.01 -6.85
C SER A 70 3.43 1.59 -5.38
N VAL A 71 4.44 2.01 -4.65
CA VAL A 71 4.64 1.69 -3.23
C VAL A 71 4.76 2.96 -2.43
N ASP A 72 3.93 3.10 -1.41
CA ASP A 72 4.01 4.14 -0.39
C ASP A 72 4.40 3.52 0.95
N LEU A 73 5.51 4.00 1.53
CA LEU A 73 5.93 3.64 2.88
C LEU A 73 5.72 4.83 3.80
N VAL A 74 4.87 4.68 4.80
CA VAL A 74 4.55 5.73 5.77
C VAL A 74 5.31 5.47 7.06
N ILE A 75 6.03 6.49 7.55
CA ILE A 75 6.75 6.45 8.82
C ILE A 75 5.82 6.95 9.91
N ASP A 76 5.26 6.02 10.67
CA ASP A 76 4.27 6.35 11.70
C ASP A 76 4.31 5.45 12.94
N HIS A 77 4.35 4.13 12.76
CA HIS A 77 4.22 3.16 13.86
C HIS A 77 5.42 3.15 14.80
N SER A 78 6.62 3.48 14.32
CA SER A 78 7.83 3.52 15.13
C SER A 78 8.07 4.88 15.81
N VAL A 79 7.29 5.91 15.47
CA VAL A 79 7.45 7.25 16.00
C VAL A 79 6.99 7.31 17.47
N GLN A 80 7.84 7.85 18.33
CA GLN A 80 7.56 7.99 19.76
C GLN A 80 7.25 9.44 20.12
N VAL A 81 6.40 9.63 21.13
CA VAL A 81 6.09 10.93 21.69
C VAL A 81 6.97 11.17 22.91
N ASP A 82 8.06 11.90 22.71
CA ASP A 82 8.98 12.28 23.81
C ASP A 82 8.59 13.62 24.45
N LYS A 83 7.96 14.50 23.68
CA LYS A 83 7.51 15.84 24.11
C LYS A 83 6.01 16.00 23.85
N PHE A 84 5.33 16.66 24.77
CA PHE A 84 3.88 16.85 24.69
C PHE A 84 3.47 18.18 25.33
N ALA A 85 2.22 18.56 25.13
CA ALA A 85 1.57 19.72 25.74
C ALA A 85 2.26 21.08 25.51
N SER A 86 2.96 21.26 24.39
CA SER A 86 3.52 22.53 23.96
C SER A 86 3.34 22.76 22.46
N ALA A 87 3.36 24.03 22.05
CA ALA A 87 3.27 24.37 20.61
C ALA A 87 4.44 23.84 19.78
N ASN A 88 5.58 23.54 20.40
CA ASN A 88 6.78 23.05 19.74
C ASN A 88 6.91 21.53 19.76
N SER A 89 6.07 20.82 20.52
CA SER A 89 6.19 19.37 20.76
C SER A 89 6.28 18.56 19.47
N LEU A 90 5.48 18.90 18.45
CA LEU A 90 5.53 18.19 17.16
C LEU A 90 6.91 18.31 16.51
N LYS A 91 7.44 19.52 16.42
CA LYS A 91 8.76 19.76 15.81
C LYS A 91 9.87 19.07 16.60
N GLU A 92 9.84 19.18 17.93
CA GLU A 92 10.83 18.55 18.80
C GLU A 92 10.81 17.03 18.68
N ASN A 93 9.63 16.39 18.59
CA ASN A 93 9.52 14.96 18.40
C ASN A 93 10.07 14.52 17.03
N VAL A 94 9.80 15.27 15.97
CA VAL A 94 10.34 14.99 14.62
C VAL A 94 11.87 15.11 14.63
N ASP A 95 12.42 16.15 15.24
CA ASP A 95 13.87 16.35 15.36
C ASP A 95 14.54 15.22 16.16
N ILE A 96 13.91 14.78 17.25
CA ILE A 96 14.37 13.63 18.06
C ILE A 96 14.33 12.35 17.24
N GLU A 97 13.25 12.11 16.51
CA GLU A 97 13.07 10.93 15.68
C GLU A 97 14.17 10.83 14.60
N PHE A 98 14.42 11.92 13.88
CA PHE A 98 15.48 11.93 12.86
C PHE A 98 16.87 11.73 13.45
N ASN A 99 17.16 12.31 14.62
CA ASN A 99 18.45 12.14 15.30
C ASN A 99 18.62 10.71 15.83
N ARG A 100 17.58 10.14 16.43
CA ARG A 100 17.58 8.79 17.00
C ARG A 100 17.77 7.72 15.94
N ASN A 101 17.18 7.89 14.78
CA ASN A 101 17.09 6.91 13.70
C ASN A 101 17.77 7.39 12.41
N SER A 102 18.82 8.19 12.51
CA SER A 102 19.51 8.82 11.37
C SER A 102 20.01 7.82 10.33
N GLU A 103 20.52 6.67 10.76
CA GLU A 103 20.98 5.60 9.87
C GLU A 103 19.82 5.01 9.06
N ARG A 104 18.70 4.72 9.72
CA ARG A 104 17.48 4.24 9.07
C ARG A 104 16.97 5.22 8.00
N TYR A 105 16.92 6.51 8.33
CA TYR A 105 16.48 7.53 7.36
C TYR A 105 17.45 7.73 6.21
N SER A 106 18.74 7.57 6.44
CA SER A 106 19.73 7.56 5.36
C SER A 106 19.51 6.41 4.40
N PHE A 107 19.25 5.21 4.92
CA PHE A 107 18.91 4.03 4.13
C PHE A 107 17.61 4.23 3.33
N LEU A 108 16.55 4.71 3.97
CA LEU A 108 15.28 4.95 3.31
C LEU A 108 15.37 6.02 2.22
N LYS A 109 16.15 7.10 2.46
CA LYS A 109 16.42 8.13 1.45
C LYS A 109 17.15 7.55 0.23
N TRP A 110 18.10 6.66 0.46
CA TRP A 110 18.75 5.92 -0.60
C TRP A 110 17.72 5.06 -1.37
N GLY A 111 16.87 4.31 -0.67
CA GLY A 111 15.83 3.47 -1.28
C GLY A 111 14.89 4.27 -2.19
N GLN A 112 14.43 5.44 -1.74
CA GLN A 112 13.56 6.32 -2.54
C GLN A 112 14.25 6.84 -3.81
N GLN A 113 15.58 6.96 -3.80
CA GLN A 113 16.35 7.37 -4.98
C GLN A 113 16.73 6.19 -5.89
N ALA A 114 16.91 5.01 -5.30
CA ALA A 114 17.38 3.82 -5.97
C ALA A 114 16.24 3.06 -6.67
N PHE A 115 15.05 3.04 -6.09
CA PHE A 115 13.90 2.32 -6.61
C PHE A 115 12.92 3.26 -7.30
N ASN A 116 12.48 2.86 -8.50
CA ASN A 116 11.34 3.47 -9.15
C ASN A 116 10.05 3.05 -8.43
N ASN A 117 8.97 3.84 -8.58
CA ASN A 117 7.66 3.55 -7.99
C ASN A 117 7.65 3.42 -6.46
N PHE A 118 8.67 3.94 -5.78
CA PHE A 118 8.80 3.89 -4.34
C PHE A 118 8.83 5.29 -3.74
N ARG A 119 7.91 5.57 -2.83
CA ARG A 119 7.78 6.86 -2.14
C ARG A 119 7.73 6.65 -0.63
N ILE A 120 8.34 7.58 0.11
CA ILE A 120 8.33 7.60 1.56
C ILE A 120 7.57 8.83 2.04
N VAL A 121 6.65 8.61 2.95
CA VAL A 121 5.96 9.65 3.70
C VAL A 121 6.69 9.83 5.03
N PRO A 122 7.27 11.01 5.30
CA PRO A 122 8.13 11.23 6.46
C PRO A 122 7.35 11.22 7.79
N PRO A 123 8.05 11.08 8.94
CA PRO A 123 7.41 11.16 10.25
C PRO A 123 6.75 12.52 10.48
N GLY A 124 5.69 12.53 11.29
CA GLY A 124 4.94 13.74 11.60
C GLY A 124 3.84 14.13 10.62
N THR A 125 3.58 13.28 9.60
CA THR A 125 2.53 13.50 8.59
C THR A 125 1.23 12.75 8.88
N GLY A 126 1.12 12.09 10.02
CA GLY A 126 -0.06 11.35 10.45
C GLY A 126 0.04 9.85 10.20
N ILE A 127 -0.95 9.15 10.75
CA ILE A 127 -0.99 7.68 10.74
C ILE A 127 -1.32 7.15 9.34
N CYS A 128 -0.64 6.07 8.95
CA CYS A 128 -0.79 5.36 7.69
C CYS A 128 -2.27 5.01 7.39
N HIS A 129 -2.99 4.52 8.39
CA HIS A 129 -4.33 3.97 8.24
C HIS A 129 -5.47 4.96 8.48
N GLN A 130 -5.18 6.25 8.55
CA GLN A 130 -6.16 7.32 8.72
C GLN A 130 -5.93 8.39 7.64
N VAL A 131 -5.27 9.48 8.00
CA VAL A 131 -5.04 10.62 7.12
C VAL A 131 -4.32 10.21 5.83
N ASN A 132 -3.30 9.35 5.93
CA ASN A 132 -2.54 8.94 4.77
C ASN A 132 -3.30 7.98 3.85
N LEU A 133 -4.18 7.12 4.35
CA LEU A 133 -5.06 6.31 3.48
C LEU A 133 -5.90 7.21 2.57
N GLU A 134 -6.54 8.21 3.14
CA GLU A 134 -7.39 9.14 2.41
C GLU A 134 -6.55 10.01 1.45
N TYR A 135 -5.46 10.59 1.95
CA TYR A 135 -4.61 11.50 1.19
C TYR A 135 -3.92 10.84 0.00
N LEU A 136 -3.50 9.59 0.13
CA LEU A 136 -2.80 8.83 -0.91
C LEU A 136 -3.76 8.15 -1.90
N SER A 137 -5.05 8.06 -1.57
CA SER A 137 -6.06 7.43 -2.41
C SER A 137 -6.37 8.27 -3.64
N LYS A 138 -6.51 7.62 -4.79
CA LYS A 138 -6.81 8.30 -6.07
C LYS A 138 -8.15 7.94 -6.68
N VAL A 139 -8.81 6.91 -6.17
CA VAL A 139 -10.02 6.31 -6.74
C VAL A 139 -9.79 5.69 -8.12
N VAL A 140 -9.10 6.39 -9.01
CA VAL A 140 -8.76 5.95 -10.37
C VAL A 140 -7.29 6.25 -10.66
N TRP A 141 -6.61 5.26 -11.21
CA TRP A 141 -5.24 5.36 -11.70
C TRP A 141 -5.20 5.37 -13.22
N SER A 142 -4.16 5.98 -13.78
CA SER A 142 -3.83 5.91 -15.19
C SER A 142 -2.35 5.61 -15.37
N GLU A 143 -2.04 4.69 -16.26
CA GLU A 143 -0.67 4.33 -16.64
C GLU A 143 -0.56 4.18 -18.15
N LYS A 144 0.62 4.48 -18.68
CA LYS A 144 0.93 4.21 -20.09
C LYS A 144 1.49 2.81 -20.25
N TYR A 145 0.89 2.04 -21.14
CA TYR A 145 1.39 0.74 -21.56
C TYR A 145 1.34 0.61 -23.08
N LYS A 146 2.48 0.40 -23.73
CA LYS A 146 2.60 0.31 -25.19
C LYS A 146 1.95 1.48 -25.93
N ASP A 147 2.24 2.70 -25.47
CA ASP A 147 1.70 3.99 -26.01
C ASP A 147 0.19 4.19 -25.85
N GLU A 148 -0.52 3.30 -25.17
CA GLU A 148 -1.92 3.47 -24.81
C GLU A 148 -2.08 3.88 -23.34
N ASP A 149 -3.08 4.71 -23.04
CA ASP A 149 -3.42 5.10 -21.67
C ASP A 149 -4.41 4.06 -21.07
N TYR A 150 -3.95 3.35 -20.06
CA TYR A 150 -4.78 2.40 -19.29
C TYR A 150 -5.33 3.11 -18.06
N ILE A 151 -6.63 2.98 -17.86
CA ILE A 151 -7.35 3.51 -16.71
C ILE A 151 -7.91 2.34 -15.91
N PHE A 152 -7.63 2.33 -14.60
CA PHE A 152 -8.09 1.27 -13.70
C PHE A 152 -8.43 1.80 -12.31
N PRO A 153 -9.31 1.12 -11.55
CA PRO A 153 -9.69 1.56 -10.21
C PRO A 153 -8.51 1.48 -9.24
N ASP A 154 -8.50 2.36 -8.26
CA ASP A 154 -7.59 2.27 -7.13
C ASP A 154 -7.93 1.03 -6.30
N THR A 155 -6.92 0.23 -6.07
CA THR A 155 -6.96 -0.94 -5.21
C THR A 155 -5.62 -1.08 -4.52
N LEU A 156 -5.60 -1.53 -3.27
CA LEU A 156 -4.33 -1.69 -2.58
C LEU A 156 -4.27 -2.94 -1.71
N VAL A 157 -3.06 -3.40 -1.50
CA VAL A 157 -2.71 -4.26 -0.37
C VAL A 157 -1.81 -3.47 0.57
N GLY A 158 -1.95 -3.73 1.85
CA GLY A 158 -1.13 -3.07 2.86
C GLY A 158 -0.69 -4.03 3.94
N THR A 159 0.42 -3.72 4.59
CA THR A 159 1.05 -4.57 5.60
C THR A 159 0.47 -4.40 6.99
N ASP A 160 -0.78 -4.01 7.08
CA ASP A 160 -1.48 -3.84 8.35
C ASP A 160 -2.95 -4.26 8.26
N SER A 161 -3.50 -4.75 9.37
CA SER A 161 -4.91 -5.15 9.47
C SER A 161 -5.89 -3.98 9.24
N HIS A 162 -5.46 -2.75 9.48
CA HIS A 162 -6.25 -1.53 9.26
C HIS A 162 -6.28 -1.07 7.79
N THR A 163 -5.53 -1.70 6.90
CA THR A 163 -5.55 -1.37 5.46
C THR A 163 -6.98 -1.41 4.88
N THR A 164 -7.83 -2.28 5.40
CA THR A 164 -9.23 -2.40 4.99
C THR A 164 -10.08 -1.17 5.28
N MET A 165 -9.63 -0.21 6.09
CA MET A 165 -10.33 1.06 6.33
C MET A 165 -10.50 1.87 5.02
N VAL A 166 -9.64 1.67 4.03
CA VAL A 166 -9.77 2.31 2.72
C VAL A 166 -11.08 1.93 1.99
N ASN A 167 -11.71 0.82 2.37
CA ASN A 167 -13.01 0.43 1.82
C ASN A 167 -14.11 1.48 2.11
N GLY A 168 -13.95 2.29 3.15
CA GLY A 168 -14.80 3.45 3.43
C GLY A 168 -14.75 4.53 2.33
N LEU A 169 -13.69 4.55 1.52
CA LEU A 169 -13.55 5.40 0.34
C LEU A 169 -13.98 4.72 -0.95
N SER A 170 -14.64 3.57 -0.86
CA SER A 170 -14.99 2.70 -2.01
C SER A 170 -13.78 2.20 -2.80
N VAL A 171 -12.62 2.06 -2.14
CA VAL A 171 -11.39 1.48 -2.67
C VAL A 171 -11.19 0.11 -2.06
N LEU A 172 -10.96 -0.91 -2.88
CA LEU A 172 -10.67 -2.25 -2.38
C LEU A 172 -9.29 -2.26 -1.73
N GLY A 173 -9.25 -2.48 -0.41
CA GLY A 173 -8.04 -2.64 0.37
C GLY A 173 -8.01 -3.97 1.11
N TRP A 174 -6.85 -4.62 1.11
CA TRP A 174 -6.64 -5.92 1.72
C TRP A 174 -5.38 -5.90 2.60
N GLY A 175 -5.52 -6.34 3.86
CA GLY A 175 -4.39 -6.50 4.76
C GLY A 175 -3.65 -7.80 4.48
N VAL A 176 -2.34 -7.71 4.27
CA VAL A 176 -1.46 -8.85 3.96
C VAL A 176 -0.23 -8.84 4.86
N GLY A 177 0.50 -9.95 4.91
CA GLY A 177 1.80 -10.02 5.55
C GLY A 177 2.89 -9.31 4.71
N GLY A 178 4.06 -9.06 5.33
CA GLY A 178 5.18 -8.39 4.66
C GLY A 178 5.63 -9.12 3.39
N ILE A 179 5.77 -10.44 3.46
CA ILE A 179 6.19 -11.28 2.32
C ILE A 179 5.18 -11.21 1.17
N GLU A 180 3.89 -11.21 1.47
CA GLU A 180 2.83 -11.11 0.45
C GLU A 180 2.82 -9.72 -0.21
N ALA A 181 3.04 -8.66 0.57
CA ALA A 181 3.17 -7.31 0.05
C ALA A 181 4.39 -7.21 -0.88
N GLU A 182 5.52 -7.79 -0.50
CA GLU A 182 6.74 -7.84 -1.30
C GLU A 182 6.52 -8.62 -2.60
N ALA A 183 5.86 -9.77 -2.55
CA ALA A 183 5.47 -10.52 -3.74
C ALA A 183 4.58 -9.67 -4.67
N GLY A 184 3.61 -8.94 -4.11
CA GLY A 184 2.77 -8.00 -4.84
C GLY A 184 3.58 -6.86 -5.49
N MET A 185 4.55 -6.30 -4.77
CA MET A 185 5.47 -5.28 -5.32
C MET A 185 6.26 -5.80 -6.52
N LEU A 186 6.66 -7.07 -6.49
CA LEU A 186 7.38 -7.74 -7.57
C LEU A 186 6.47 -8.27 -8.69
N GLY A 187 5.18 -7.92 -8.69
CA GLY A 187 4.22 -8.25 -9.73
C GLY A 187 3.62 -9.66 -9.65
N GLN A 188 3.86 -10.38 -8.56
CA GLN A 188 3.19 -11.66 -8.34
C GLN A 188 1.70 -11.42 -8.00
N PRO A 189 0.78 -12.20 -8.58
CA PRO A 189 -0.61 -12.09 -8.22
C PRO A 189 -0.87 -12.67 -6.83
N ILE A 190 -1.78 -12.04 -6.11
CA ILE A 190 -2.29 -12.52 -4.83
C ILE A 190 -3.57 -13.31 -5.11
N SER A 191 -3.65 -14.56 -4.63
CA SER A 191 -4.87 -15.34 -4.75
C SER A 191 -5.91 -14.81 -3.76
N MET A 192 -7.09 -14.46 -4.26
CA MET A 192 -8.20 -14.01 -3.43
C MET A 192 -9.54 -14.47 -4.01
N LEU A 193 -10.50 -14.72 -3.13
CA LEU A 193 -11.89 -14.87 -3.55
C LEU A 193 -12.42 -13.50 -4.05
N ILE A 194 -13.24 -13.54 -5.11
CA ILE A 194 -13.95 -12.32 -5.52
C ILE A 194 -14.83 -11.88 -4.35
N PRO A 195 -14.64 -10.65 -3.79
CA PRO A 195 -15.30 -10.23 -2.56
C PRO A 195 -16.81 -10.01 -2.75
N GLU A 196 -17.58 -10.24 -1.69
CA GLU A 196 -18.93 -9.72 -1.61
C GLU A 196 -18.87 -8.21 -1.38
N VAL A 197 -19.67 -7.45 -2.13
CA VAL A 197 -19.79 -6.00 -1.96
C VAL A 197 -21.09 -5.68 -1.28
N ILE A 198 -20.99 -5.05 -0.11
CA ILE A 198 -22.12 -4.59 0.68
C ILE A 198 -22.07 -3.07 0.74
N GLY A 199 -23.07 -2.41 0.18
CA GLY A 199 -23.21 -0.97 0.28
C GLY A 199 -23.75 -0.58 1.66
N PHE A 200 -23.19 0.48 2.23
CA PHE A 200 -23.66 1.07 3.47
C PHE A 200 -23.82 2.58 3.29
N GLU A 201 -25.02 3.08 3.52
CA GLU A 201 -25.33 4.50 3.40
C GLU A 201 -25.59 5.09 4.78
N LEU A 202 -24.80 6.09 5.17
CA LEU A 202 -25.07 6.91 6.35
C LEU A 202 -26.05 8.00 5.99
N THR A 203 -27.22 7.97 6.61
CA THR A 203 -28.26 8.99 6.42
C THR A 203 -28.39 9.87 7.67
N ASN A 204 -28.87 11.11 7.47
CA ASN A 204 -29.03 12.10 8.53
C ASN A 204 -27.68 12.64 9.09
N LYS A 205 -27.76 13.25 10.26
CA LYS A 205 -26.61 13.77 11.00
C LYS A 205 -26.45 13.01 12.31
N LEU A 206 -25.24 12.86 12.76
CA LEU A 206 -24.98 12.35 14.11
C LEU A 206 -25.65 13.25 15.14
N PRO A 207 -26.32 12.69 16.18
CA PRO A 207 -26.86 13.46 17.28
C PRO A 207 -25.75 14.28 17.98
N GLU A 208 -26.11 15.41 18.53
CA GLU A 208 -25.18 16.23 19.29
C GLU A 208 -24.63 15.46 20.49
N GLY A 209 -23.32 15.50 20.68
CA GLY A 209 -22.62 14.76 21.74
C GLY A 209 -22.22 13.33 21.37
N THR A 210 -22.54 12.84 20.17
CA THR A 210 -22.10 11.54 19.68
C THR A 210 -20.63 11.58 19.26
N THR A 211 -19.88 10.53 19.57
CA THR A 211 -18.49 10.33 19.13
C THR A 211 -18.40 9.33 18.00
N ALA A 212 -17.22 9.21 17.39
CA ALA A 212 -16.97 8.21 16.35
C ALA A 212 -17.05 6.75 16.87
N THR A 213 -17.09 6.56 18.19
CA THR A 213 -17.20 5.25 18.83
C THR A 213 -18.66 4.80 18.98
N ASP A 214 -19.60 5.73 19.01
CA ASP A 214 -21.04 5.46 19.14
C ASP A 214 -21.66 4.99 17.80
#